data_eb87002fd173196814f8024d5f380d89
#
_entry.id   eb87002fd173196814f8024d5f380d89
#
_cell.length_a   1.000
_cell.length_b   1.000
_cell.length_c   1.000
_cell.angle_alpha   90.00
_cell.angle_beta   90.00
_cell.angle_gamma   90.00
#
_symmetry.space_group_name_H-M   'P 1'
#
loop_
_entity.id
_entity.type
_entity.pdbx_description
1 polymer ?
#
loop_
_entity_poly.entity_id
_entity_poly.type
_entity_poly.pdbx_seq_one_letter_code
_entity_poly.pdbx_strand_id
1 'polypeptide(L)'
;VEQALKVCGLYKFRKWPISALSFGQKKRVTIASMLVMNPKILILDEPTAGQDYRHYTEIMEFLKGLNRQGVTIIMITHDMHLMLEYTPHAIVINDGEKIGDSSAVDILTNPQIAERASLKLTSLYEFALAAGIEDPGQFVQHFIDYEREVYRNENKAV
;
A
#
# COMPACT_ATOMS: atom_id res chain seq x y z
N VAL A 1 1.03 25.07 5.56
CA VAL A 1 2.05 24.62 4.58
C VAL A 1 3.26 24.02 5.29
N GLU A 2 3.94 24.76 6.19
CA GLU A 2 5.16 24.25 6.86
C GLU A 2 4.96 22.95 7.60
N GLN A 3 3.84 22.79 8.32
CA GLN A 3 3.50 21.56 9.02
C GLN A 3 3.41 20.36 8.04
N ALA A 4 2.70 20.51 6.92
CA ALA A 4 2.59 19.49 5.90
C ALA A 4 3.96 19.11 5.30
N LEU A 5 4.82 20.10 5.04
CA LEU A 5 6.17 19.84 4.55
C LEU A 5 7.05 19.10 5.58
N LYS A 6 6.88 19.40 6.89
CA LYS A 6 7.59 18.66 7.96
C LYS A 6 7.13 17.21 8.03
N VAL A 7 5.83 16.97 8.03
CA VAL A 7 5.24 15.62 8.04
C VAL A 7 5.72 14.81 6.83
N CYS A 8 5.79 15.44 5.63
CA CYS A 8 6.27 14.79 4.41
C CYS A 8 7.79 14.65 4.31
N GLY A 9 8.56 15.11 5.30
CA GLY A 9 10.03 15.10 5.26
C GLY A 9 10.64 16.06 4.22
N LEU A 10 9.86 17.04 3.76
CA LEU A 10 10.25 17.95 2.68
C LEU A 10 10.68 19.35 3.16
N TYR A 11 10.61 19.63 4.45
CA TYR A 11 10.84 20.98 4.97
C TYR A 11 12.23 21.53 4.61
N LYS A 12 13.28 20.71 4.60
CA LYS A 12 14.63 21.11 4.20
C LYS A 12 14.73 21.51 2.72
N PHE A 13 13.83 21.01 1.87
CA PHE A 13 13.78 21.27 0.44
C PHE A 13 12.79 22.39 0.06
N ARG A 14 12.16 23.08 1.00
CA ARG A 14 11.08 24.06 0.78
C ARG A 14 11.40 25.22 -0.14
N LYS A 15 12.70 25.52 -0.34
CA LYS A 15 13.21 26.55 -1.25
C LYS A 15 13.75 26.00 -2.57
N TRP A 16 13.72 24.70 -2.75
CA TRP A 16 14.23 24.08 -3.97
C TRP A 16 13.17 24.12 -5.07
N PRO A 17 13.59 24.28 -6.34
CA PRO A 17 12.66 24.13 -7.46
C PRO A 17 12.19 22.68 -7.53
N ILE A 18 10.93 22.46 -7.92
CA ILE A 18 10.33 21.10 -8.02
C ILE A 18 11.13 20.23 -8.99
N SER A 19 11.74 20.81 -10.03
CA SER A 19 12.58 20.12 -10.99
C SER A 19 13.78 19.42 -10.36
N ALA A 20 14.34 19.97 -9.28
CA ALA A 20 15.50 19.42 -8.58
C ALA A 20 15.15 18.29 -7.58
N LEU A 21 13.87 18.02 -7.35
CA LEU A 21 13.41 16.97 -6.45
C LEU A 21 13.43 15.61 -7.15
N SER A 22 13.73 14.56 -6.38
CA SER A 22 13.58 13.17 -6.84
C SER A 22 12.11 12.86 -7.12
N PHE A 23 11.84 11.78 -7.83
CA PHE A 23 10.49 11.36 -8.16
C PHE A 23 9.63 11.10 -6.91
N GLY A 24 10.16 10.36 -5.93
CA GLY A 24 9.48 10.11 -4.65
C GLY A 24 9.25 11.39 -3.84
N GLN A 25 10.18 12.35 -3.88
CA GLN A 25 9.98 13.67 -3.29
C GLN A 25 8.87 14.45 -3.99
N LYS A 26 8.78 14.39 -5.32
CA LYS A 26 7.68 15.01 -6.09
C LYS A 26 6.33 14.42 -5.72
N LYS A 27 6.22 13.09 -5.60
CA LYS A 27 4.99 12.44 -5.10
C LYS A 27 4.63 12.92 -3.68
N ARG A 28 5.60 13.02 -2.79
CA ARG A 28 5.36 13.57 -1.44
C ARG A 28 4.96 15.05 -1.46
N VAL A 29 5.42 15.85 -2.43
CA VAL A 29 4.92 17.24 -2.62
C VAL A 29 3.44 17.23 -2.96
N THR A 30 2.99 16.34 -3.85
CA THR A 30 1.57 16.21 -4.19
C THR A 30 0.74 15.86 -2.95
N ILE A 31 1.19 14.90 -2.15
CA ILE A 31 0.52 14.54 -0.91
C ILE A 31 0.54 15.72 0.10
N ALA A 32 1.68 16.41 0.22
CA ALA A 32 1.80 17.57 1.10
C ALA A 32 0.81 18.68 0.72
N SER A 33 0.56 18.91 -0.57
CA SER A 33 -0.41 19.90 -1.04
C SER A 33 -1.84 19.57 -0.59
N MET A 34 -2.21 18.30 -0.54
CA MET A 34 -3.50 17.84 -0.03
C MET A 34 -3.57 17.93 1.51
N LEU A 35 -2.48 17.60 2.20
CA LEU A 35 -2.41 17.63 3.66
C LEU A 35 -2.53 19.07 4.23
N VAL A 36 -2.23 20.09 3.45
CA VAL A 36 -2.45 21.50 3.87
C VAL A 36 -3.91 21.78 4.22
N MET A 37 -4.85 21.07 3.58
CA MET A 37 -6.28 21.16 3.84
C MET A 37 -6.73 20.41 5.09
N ASN A 38 -5.80 19.74 5.80
CA ASN A 38 -6.07 18.90 6.98
C ASN A 38 -7.19 17.87 6.76
N PRO A 39 -7.09 17.01 5.72
CA PRO A 39 -8.12 16.07 5.39
C PRO A 39 -8.19 14.95 6.45
N LYS A 40 -9.39 14.48 6.75
CA LYS A 40 -9.60 13.26 7.53
C LYS A 40 -9.46 11.99 6.69
N ILE A 41 -9.70 12.10 5.39
CA ILE A 41 -9.64 11.01 4.42
C ILE A 41 -8.77 11.47 3.26
N LEU A 42 -7.80 10.66 2.88
CA LEU A 42 -6.92 10.86 1.73
C LEU A 42 -7.13 9.72 0.74
N ILE A 43 -7.58 10.04 -0.47
CA ILE A 43 -7.79 9.08 -1.55
C ILE A 43 -6.62 9.22 -2.52
N LEU A 44 -5.98 8.10 -2.83
CA LEU A 44 -4.80 8.03 -3.69
C LEU A 44 -5.05 7.02 -4.81
N ASP A 45 -4.85 7.46 -6.03
CA ASP A 45 -4.92 6.61 -7.22
C ASP A 45 -3.50 6.22 -7.64
N GLU A 46 -3.23 4.92 -7.64
CA GLU A 46 -1.94 4.32 -8.00
C GLU A 46 -0.72 5.03 -7.37
N PRO A 47 -0.65 5.17 -6.03
CA PRO A 47 0.38 6.01 -5.41
C PRO A 47 1.81 5.51 -5.63
N THR A 48 1.99 4.22 -5.93
CA THR A 48 3.29 3.57 -6.13
C THR A 48 3.59 3.23 -7.58
N ALA A 49 2.70 3.53 -8.53
CA ALA A 49 2.90 3.18 -9.94
C ALA A 49 4.23 3.71 -10.48
N GLY A 50 4.96 2.84 -11.20
CA GLY A 50 6.24 3.18 -11.83
C GLY A 50 7.40 3.42 -10.85
N GLN A 51 7.28 2.97 -9.60
CA GLN A 51 8.36 3.03 -8.62
C GLN A 51 9.17 1.74 -8.59
N ASP A 52 10.48 1.88 -8.32
CA ASP A 52 11.27 0.77 -7.83
C ASP A 52 10.90 0.42 -6.38
N TYR A 53 11.33 -0.75 -5.91
CA TYR A 53 10.96 -1.27 -4.59
C TYR A 53 11.34 -0.31 -3.44
N ARG A 54 12.47 0.37 -3.53
CA ARG A 54 12.91 1.32 -2.49
C ARG A 54 11.97 2.51 -2.38
N HIS A 55 11.65 3.15 -3.51
CA HIS A 55 10.75 4.31 -3.54
C HIS A 55 9.30 3.92 -3.20
N TYR A 56 8.88 2.74 -3.65
CA TYR A 56 7.62 2.11 -3.25
C TYR A 56 7.49 2.03 -1.73
N THR A 57 8.46 1.41 -1.07
CA THR A 57 8.47 1.24 0.39
C THR A 57 8.50 2.59 1.12
N GLU A 58 9.32 3.56 0.65
CA GLU A 58 9.36 4.91 1.23
C GLU A 58 7.99 5.60 1.18
N ILE A 59 7.22 5.44 0.10
CA ILE A 59 5.87 6.02 -0.03
C ILE A 59 4.91 5.30 0.91
N MET A 60 4.93 3.98 0.95
CA MET A 60 3.99 3.21 1.76
C MET A 60 4.22 3.39 3.25
N GLU A 61 5.46 3.38 3.73
CA GLU A 61 5.76 3.68 5.14
C GLU A 61 5.40 5.13 5.51
N PHE A 62 5.55 6.07 4.58
CA PHE A 62 5.07 7.43 4.79
C PHE A 62 3.54 7.48 4.94
N LEU A 63 2.77 6.83 4.05
CA LEU A 63 1.30 6.75 4.14
C LEU A 63 0.83 6.07 5.42
N LYS A 64 1.51 5.00 5.82
CA LYS A 64 1.27 4.33 7.09
C LYS A 64 1.53 5.23 8.30
N GLY A 65 2.55 6.10 8.22
CA GLY A 65 2.81 7.14 9.21
C GLY A 65 1.66 8.14 9.32
N LEU A 66 1.08 8.59 8.20
CA LEU A 66 -0.10 9.46 8.19
C LEU A 66 -1.34 8.76 8.78
N ASN A 67 -1.54 7.49 8.46
CA ASN A 67 -2.65 6.72 9.00
C ASN A 67 -2.56 6.59 10.53
N ARG A 68 -1.36 6.34 11.07
CA ARG A 68 -1.12 6.34 12.54
C ARG A 68 -1.41 7.70 13.20
N GLN A 69 -1.36 8.80 12.45
CA GLN A 69 -1.72 10.14 12.91
C GLN A 69 -3.21 10.45 12.78
N GLY A 70 -4.02 9.47 12.39
CA GLY A 70 -5.47 9.56 12.31
C GLY A 70 -6.04 9.94 10.94
N VAL A 71 -5.21 9.98 9.88
CA VAL A 71 -5.70 10.16 8.51
C VAL A 71 -6.16 8.81 7.96
N THR A 72 -7.40 8.71 7.51
CA THR A 72 -7.88 7.54 6.79
C THR A 72 -7.30 7.53 5.39
N ILE A 73 -6.63 6.44 5.00
CA ILE A 73 -6.03 6.29 3.68
C ILE A 73 -6.89 5.32 2.86
N ILE A 74 -7.33 5.76 1.70
CA ILE A 74 -7.98 4.92 0.70
C ILE A 74 -7.08 4.91 -0.53
N MET A 75 -6.68 3.72 -0.97
CA MET A 75 -5.85 3.55 -2.17
C MET A 75 -6.64 2.81 -3.24
N ILE A 76 -6.58 3.31 -4.45
CA ILE A 76 -7.01 2.60 -5.65
C ILE A 76 -5.75 2.02 -6.26
N THR A 77 -5.70 0.70 -6.42
CA THR A 77 -4.54 0.02 -6.98
C THR A 77 -4.91 -1.33 -7.59
N HIS A 78 -4.11 -1.77 -8.53
CA HIS A 78 -4.12 -3.12 -9.09
C HIS A 78 -2.89 -3.93 -8.62
N ASP A 79 -2.07 -3.39 -7.72
CA ASP A 79 -0.91 -4.06 -7.17
C ASP A 79 -1.32 -4.98 -6.00
N MET A 80 -1.43 -6.27 -6.29
CA MET A 80 -1.84 -7.29 -5.33
C MET A 80 -0.82 -7.48 -4.20
N HIS A 81 0.47 -7.28 -4.48
CA HIS A 81 1.52 -7.38 -3.46
C HIS A 81 1.40 -6.23 -2.45
N LEU A 82 1.22 -4.99 -2.95
CA LEU A 82 0.93 -3.83 -2.11
C LEU A 82 -0.30 -4.07 -1.23
N MET A 83 -1.35 -4.64 -1.82
CA MET A 83 -2.59 -4.89 -1.11
C MET A 83 -2.37 -5.86 0.05
N LEU A 84 -1.65 -6.97 -0.17
CA LEU A 84 -1.32 -7.93 0.88
C LEU A 84 -0.44 -7.33 1.98
N GLU A 85 0.58 -6.56 1.58
CA GLU A 85 1.60 -6.08 2.52
C GLU A 85 1.08 -4.92 3.40
N TYR A 86 0.30 -4.00 2.83
CA TYR A 86 -0.04 -2.73 3.50
C TYR A 86 -1.51 -2.54 3.82
N THR A 87 -2.41 -3.31 3.22
CA THR A 87 -3.84 -3.06 3.31
C THR A 87 -4.54 -4.10 4.19
N PRO A 88 -5.05 -3.72 5.37
CA PRO A 88 -5.76 -4.66 6.22
C PRO A 88 -7.17 -4.99 5.70
N HIS A 89 -7.74 -4.12 4.86
CA HIS A 89 -9.10 -4.23 4.35
C HIS A 89 -9.15 -3.80 2.89
N ALA A 90 -9.86 -4.53 2.06
CA ALA A 90 -9.98 -4.28 0.64
C ALA A 90 -11.43 -4.40 0.16
N ILE A 91 -11.78 -3.53 -0.78
CA ILE A 91 -13.06 -3.54 -1.48
C ILE A 91 -12.76 -3.79 -2.95
N VAL A 92 -13.41 -4.80 -3.53
CA VAL A 92 -13.28 -5.12 -4.96
C VAL A 92 -14.51 -4.63 -5.70
N ILE A 93 -14.26 -3.81 -6.73
CA ILE A 93 -15.29 -3.27 -7.61
C ILE A 93 -15.02 -3.79 -9.02
N ASN A 94 -16.05 -4.35 -9.66
CA ASN A 94 -16.02 -4.76 -11.06
C ASN A 94 -17.34 -4.39 -11.72
N ASP A 95 -17.28 -3.84 -12.93
CA ASP A 95 -18.46 -3.41 -13.72
C ASP A 95 -19.46 -2.54 -12.95
N GLY A 96 -18.94 -1.68 -12.04
CA GLY A 96 -19.75 -0.80 -11.20
C GLY A 96 -20.39 -1.46 -9.98
N GLU A 97 -20.16 -2.74 -9.75
CA GLU A 97 -20.68 -3.50 -8.59
C GLU A 97 -19.58 -3.80 -7.58
N LYS A 98 -19.93 -3.74 -6.29
CA LYS A 98 -19.08 -4.24 -5.20
C LYS A 98 -19.18 -5.75 -5.13
N ILE A 99 -18.12 -6.46 -5.49
CA ILE A 99 -18.08 -7.92 -5.53
C ILE A 99 -17.26 -8.55 -4.40
N GLY A 100 -16.51 -7.75 -3.65
CA GLY A 100 -15.75 -8.18 -2.47
C GLY A 100 -15.58 -7.06 -1.45
N ASP A 101 -15.56 -7.43 -0.16
CA ASP A 101 -15.42 -6.49 0.97
C ASP A 101 -14.93 -7.29 2.19
N SER A 102 -13.61 -7.47 2.33
CA SER A 102 -12.99 -8.31 3.34
C SER A 102 -11.51 -7.96 3.52
N SER A 103 -10.76 -8.80 4.24
CA SER A 103 -9.30 -8.67 4.30
C SER A 103 -8.68 -8.84 2.91
N ALA A 104 -7.51 -8.23 2.70
CA ALA A 104 -6.77 -8.38 1.45
C ALA A 104 -6.44 -9.85 1.15
N VAL A 105 -6.10 -10.62 2.20
CA VAL A 105 -5.82 -12.06 2.07
C VAL A 105 -7.05 -12.82 1.62
N ASP A 106 -8.20 -12.64 2.29
CA ASP A 106 -9.44 -13.34 1.92
C ASP A 106 -9.84 -13.09 0.46
N ILE A 107 -9.67 -11.86 0.00
CA ILE A 107 -9.97 -11.49 -1.38
C ILE A 107 -9.02 -12.19 -2.36
N LEU A 108 -7.72 -12.13 -2.09
CA LEU A 108 -6.70 -12.62 -3.03
C LEU A 108 -6.47 -14.13 -2.95
N THR A 109 -7.10 -14.79 -2.00
CA THR A 109 -7.14 -16.27 -1.89
C THR A 109 -8.51 -16.85 -2.24
N ASN A 110 -9.46 -16.01 -2.68
CA ASN A 110 -10.78 -16.44 -3.10
C ASN A 110 -10.87 -16.57 -4.64
N PRO A 111 -10.90 -17.81 -5.20
CA PRO A 111 -10.93 -18.00 -6.65
C PRO A 111 -12.14 -17.35 -7.34
N GLN A 112 -13.31 -17.33 -6.68
CA GLN A 112 -14.54 -16.77 -7.25
C GLN A 112 -14.46 -15.24 -7.39
N ILE A 113 -13.88 -14.55 -6.39
CA ILE A 113 -13.65 -13.11 -6.46
C ILE A 113 -12.57 -12.82 -7.50
N ALA A 114 -11.48 -13.58 -7.51
CA ALA A 114 -10.39 -13.41 -8.47
C ALA A 114 -10.88 -13.54 -9.91
N GLU A 115 -11.65 -14.59 -10.23
CA GLU A 115 -12.22 -14.79 -11.56
C GLU A 115 -13.16 -13.65 -11.97
N ARG A 116 -14.11 -13.28 -11.11
CA ARG A 116 -15.07 -12.20 -11.39
C ARG A 116 -14.41 -10.84 -11.54
N ALA A 117 -13.36 -10.56 -10.78
CA ALA A 117 -12.64 -9.29 -10.83
C ALA A 117 -11.51 -9.28 -11.88
N SER A 118 -11.31 -10.37 -12.61
CA SER A 118 -10.15 -10.53 -13.50
C SER A 118 -8.81 -10.32 -12.75
N LEU A 119 -8.77 -10.65 -11.47
CA LEU A 119 -7.57 -10.61 -10.66
C LEU A 119 -6.81 -11.95 -10.80
N LYS A 120 -5.50 -11.86 -10.77
CA LYS A 120 -4.66 -13.05 -10.68
C LYS A 120 -4.52 -13.45 -9.21
N LEU A 121 -4.73 -14.74 -8.90
CA LEU A 121 -4.36 -15.30 -7.61
C LEU A 121 -2.86 -15.07 -7.34
N THR A 122 -2.48 -14.86 -6.10
CA THR A 122 -1.08 -14.63 -5.78
C THR A 122 -0.27 -15.91 -6.03
N SER A 123 0.96 -15.75 -6.52
CA SER A 123 1.87 -16.88 -6.75
C SER A 123 2.12 -17.68 -5.46
N LEU A 124 2.07 -17.01 -4.32
CA LEU A 124 2.22 -17.63 -3.01
C LEU A 124 1.03 -18.56 -2.69
N TYR A 125 -0.19 -18.14 -3.03
CA TYR A 125 -1.39 -18.97 -2.87
C TYR A 125 -1.39 -20.16 -3.84
N GLU A 126 -1.04 -19.93 -5.11
CA GLU A 126 -0.89 -20.98 -6.11
C GLU A 126 0.17 -22.01 -5.69
N PHE A 127 1.29 -21.54 -5.14
CA PHE A 127 2.34 -22.41 -4.58
C PHE A 127 1.81 -23.25 -3.41
N ALA A 128 1.08 -22.64 -2.48
CA ALA A 128 0.51 -23.34 -1.33
C ALA A 128 -0.45 -24.47 -1.77
N LEU A 129 -1.29 -24.21 -2.77
CA LEU A 129 -2.16 -25.23 -3.38
C LEU A 129 -1.35 -26.37 -4.01
N ALA A 130 -0.34 -26.03 -4.82
CA ALA A 130 0.50 -27.02 -5.49
C ALA A 130 1.34 -27.86 -4.52
N ALA A 131 1.73 -27.28 -3.39
CA ALA A 131 2.44 -27.95 -2.31
C ALA A 131 1.54 -28.79 -1.39
N GLY A 132 0.22 -28.77 -1.60
CA GLY A 132 -0.75 -29.52 -0.78
C GLY A 132 -0.89 -28.99 0.65
N ILE A 133 -0.67 -27.69 0.85
CA ILE A 133 -0.86 -27.05 2.15
C ILE A 133 -2.34 -27.04 2.49
N GLU A 134 -2.69 -27.49 3.68
CA GLU A 134 -4.07 -27.74 4.11
C GLU A 134 -4.91 -26.44 4.15
N ASP A 135 -4.29 -25.34 4.61
CA ASP A 135 -4.90 -23.99 4.60
C ASP A 135 -4.00 -23.00 3.85
N PRO A 136 -4.17 -22.84 2.52
CA PRO A 136 -3.39 -21.92 1.72
C PRO A 136 -3.59 -20.45 2.09
N GLY A 137 -4.78 -20.06 2.57
CA GLY A 137 -5.08 -18.70 3.00
C GLY A 137 -4.29 -18.33 4.26
N GLN A 138 -4.32 -19.20 5.26
CA GLN A 138 -3.55 -19.00 6.48
C GLN A 138 -2.03 -19.00 6.22
N PHE A 139 -1.57 -19.83 5.29
CA PHE A 139 -0.17 -19.84 4.88
C PHE A 139 0.25 -18.50 4.29
N VAL A 140 -0.54 -17.93 3.38
CA VAL A 140 -0.29 -16.59 2.80
C VAL A 140 -0.25 -15.53 3.90
N GLN A 141 -1.20 -15.56 4.84
CA GLN A 141 -1.24 -14.60 5.94
C GLN A 141 0.02 -14.70 6.82
N HIS A 142 0.41 -15.89 7.22
CA HIS A 142 1.61 -16.11 8.05
C HIS A 142 2.89 -15.66 7.34
N PHE A 143 2.98 -15.91 6.02
CA PHE A 143 4.13 -15.47 5.23
C PHE A 143 4.25 -13.95 5.21
N ILE A 144 3.16 -13.24 4.93
CA ILE A 144 3.11 -11.78 4.92
C ILE A 144 3.44 -11.19 6.30
N ASP A 145 2.94 -11.79 7.37
CA ASP A 145 3.23 -11.34 8.73
C ASP A 145 4.71 -11.54 9.08
N TYR A 146 5.32 -12.64 8.64
CA TYR A 146 6.75 -12.90 8.79
C TYR A 146 7.60 -11.89 8.02
N GLU A 147 7.30 -11.62 6.75
CA GLU A 147 8.01 -10.59 5.96
C GLU A 147 7.94 -9.21 6.62
N ARG A 148 6.78 -8.83 7.13
CA ARG A 148 6.59 -7.58 7.88
C ARG A 148 7.45 -7.51 9.15
N GLU A 149 7.60 -8.62 9.85
CA GLU A 149 8.41 -8.71 11.06
C GLU A 149 9.90 -8.60 10.75
N VAL A 150 10.38 -9.33 9.74
CA VAL A 150 11.77 -9.26 9.27
C VAL A 150 12.13 -7.83 8.86
N TYR A 151 11.29 -7.20 8.03
CA TYR A 151 11.51 -5.82 7.58
C TYR A 151 11.57 -4.82 8.75
N ARG A 152 10.72 -4.99 9.77
CA ARG A 152 10.76 -4.13 10.97
C ARG A 152 12.05 -4.30 11.76
N ASN A 153 12.59 -5.50 11.83
CA ASN A 153 13.80 -5.79 12.60
C ASN A 153 15.06 -5.27 11.90
N GLU A 154 15.12 -5.38 10.56
CA GLU A 154 16.22 -4.83 9.77
C GLU A 154 16.29 -3.30 9.87
N ASN A 155 15.14 -2.61 9.84
CA ASN A 155 15.10 -1.15 9.94
C ASN A 155 15.28 -0.59 11.37
N LYS A 156 15.28 -1.44 12.41
CA LYS A 156 15.65 -1.03 13.77
C LYS A 156 17.15 -1.15 14.05
N ALA A 157 17.88 -1.86 13.21
CA ALA A 157 19.31 -2.12 13.36
C ALA A 157 20.20 -1.06 12.66
N VAL A 158 19.60 -0.07 11.99
CA VAL A 158 20.25 1.09 11.36
C VAL A 158 19.88 2.37 12.11
#